data_4d90daf4c23de311127b33338f3be99a
#
_entry.id   4d90daf4c23de311127b33338f3be99a
#
_cell.length_a   1.000
_cell.length_b   1.000
_cell.length_c   1.000
_cell.angle_alpha   90.00
_cell.angle_beta   90.00
_cell.angle_gamma   90.00
#
_symmetry.space_group_name_H-M   'P 1'
#
loop_
_entity.id
_entity.type
_entity.pdbx_description
1 polymer ?
#
loop_
_entity_poly.entity_id
_entity_poly.type
_entity_poly.pdbx_seq_one_letter_code
_entity_poly.pdbx_strand_id
1 'polypeptide(L)'
;DTSNAYNDQLCEKRPTKYAYDFHFNFYCLNTDGTPNENWNKAVANRAFRRCFQEGLNLIPYYARFNKINPLKCENNYYTMKGVCYNSKGTDYVDLVAKELGIDGEKYDGETMVHLRKSTADSIAALKKQAMDELTAIGVTFPVKAPFFFVSGNTVAQDNATVLKQCFTD
;
A
#
# COMPACT_ATOMS: atom_id res chain seq x y z
N ASP A 1 -1.02 2.74 -27.57
CA ASP A 1 -1.80 2.57 -28.79
C ASP A 1 -1.49 1.18 -29.36
N THR A 2 -2.44 0.27 -29.25
CA THR A 2 -2.31 -1.13 -29.72
C THR A 2 -2.31 -1.27 -31.24
N SER A 3 -2.63 -0.19 -31.98
CA SER A 3 -2.61 -0.17 -33.44
C SER A 3 -1.23 0.14 -34.03
N ASN A 4 -0.24 0.44 -33.19
CA ASN A 4 1.12 0.72 -33.65
C ASN A 4 1.82 -0.55 -34.14
N ALA A 5 2.45 -0.51 -35.30
CA ALA A 5 3.16 -1.64 -35.90
C ALA A 5 4.34 -2.18 -35.04
N TYR A 6 4.76 -1.44 -34.03
CA TYR A 6 5.83 -1.82 -33.11
C TYR A 6 5.30 -2.18 -31.72
N ASN A 7 4.00 -2.39 -31.57
CA ASN A 7 3.37 -2.65 -30.25
C ASN A 7 3.93 -3.90 -29.58
N ASP A 8 4.20 -4.94 -30.32
CA ASP A 8 4.79 -6.20 -29.88
C ASP A 8 6.28 -6.11 -29.54
N GLN A 9 6.94 -5.00 -29.95
CA GLN A 9 8.34 -4.69 -29.60
C GLN A 9 8.45 -3.76 -28.39
N LEU A 10 7.33 -3.28 -27.86
CA LEU A 10 7.32 -2.42 -26.69
C LEU A 10 7.69 -3.23 -25.45
N CYS A 11 8.82 -2.90 -24.85
CA CYS A 11 9.18 -3.42 -23.56
C CYS A 11 8.32 -2.76 -22.50
N GLU A 12 7.64 -3.55 -21.69
CA GLU A 12 6.97 -3.05 -20.50
C GLU A 12 7.98 -2.43 -19.51
N LYS A 13 7.48 -1.53 -18.67
CA LYS A 13 8.30 -0.96 -17.58
C LYS A 13 8.87 -2.10 -16.75
N ARG A 14 10.18 -2.22 -16.73
CA ARG A 14 10.87 -3.16 -15.86
C ARG A 14 10.74 -2.69 -14.41
N PRO A 15 10.55 -3.58 -13.45
CA PRO A 15 10.62 -3.22 -12.04
C PRO A 15 11.94 -2.49 -11.76
N THR A 16 11.86 -1.40 -11.03
CA THR A 16 13.05 -0.68 -10.57
C THR A 16 13.60 -1.36 -9.31
N LYS A 17 14.83 -1.05 -8.93
CA LYS A 17 15.40 -1.51 -7.65
C LYS A 17 14.81 -0.80 -6.42
N TYR A 18 13.89 0.13 -6.62
CA TYR A 18 13.26 0.90 -5.55
C TYR A 18 11.81 0.47 -5.40
N ALA A 19 11.39 0.24 -4.16
CA ALA A 19 10.00 0.14 -3.75
C ALA A 19 9.60 1.43 -3.02
N TYR A 20 8.32 1.80 -3.11
CA TYR A 20 7.76 2.93 -2.38
C TYR A 20 6.70 2.39 -1.43
N ASP A 21 6.83 2.72 -0.17
CA ASP A 21 5.96 2.24 0.87
C ASP A 21 5.23 3.38 1.58
N PHE A 22 4.02 3.10 2.05
CA PHE A 22 3.36 3.96 3.03
C PHE A 22 3.75 3.50 4.44
N HIS A 23 4.45 4.37 5.15
CA HIS A 23 4.84 4.10 6.53
C HIS A 23 3.83 4.72 7.50
N PHE A 24 3.37 3.93 8.46
CA PHE A 24 2.59 4.46 9.56
C PHE A 24 3.48 5.16 10.57
N ASN A 25 3.20 6.43 10.85
CA ASN A 25 3.83 7.13 11.96
C ASN A 25 3.15 6.73 13.28
N PHE A 26 3.84 5.90 14.07
CA PHE A 26 3.34 5.40 15.36
C PHE A 26 3.41 6.43 16.49
N TYR A 27 4.12 7.52 16.29
CA TYR A 27 4.22 8.62 17.23
C TYR A 27 4.06 9.95 16.50
N CYS A 28 2.82 10.27 16.18
CA CYS A 28 2.47 11.50 15.50
C CYS A 28 2.24 12.62 16.51
N LEU A 29 2.73 13.82 16.18
CA LEU A 29 2.48 15.03 16.94
C LEU A 29 1.46 15.92 16.22
N ASN A 30 0.69 16.67 16.98
CA ASN A 30 -0.11 17.78 16.51
C ASN A 30 0.77 18.97 16.12
N THR A 31 0.21 19.96 15.47
CA THR A 31 0.93 21.19 15.05
C THR A 31 1.49 22.00 16.21
N ASP A 32 0.93 21.85 17.40
CA ASP A 32 1.39 22.49 18.64
C ASP A 32 2.47 21.69 19.39
N GLY A 33 2.90 20.56 18.81
CA GLY A 33 3.92 19.67 19.39
C GLY A 33 3.40 18.66 20.42
N THR A 34 2.10 18.67 20.73
CA THR A 34 1.49 17.67 21.63
C THR A 34 1.28 16.33 20.90
N PRO A 35 1.30 15.16 21.61
CA PRO A 35 0.99 13.89 21.00
C PRO A 35 -0.43 13.85 20.39
N ASN A 36 -0.55 13.32 19.17
CA ASN A 36 -1.85 13.02 18.58
C ASN A 36 -2.36 11.69 19.13
N GLU A 37 -2.88 11.72 20.36
CA GLU A 37 -3.29 10.52 21.10
C GLU A 37 -4.28 9.66 20.33
N ASN A 38 -5.25 10.27 19.64
CA ASN A 38 -6.27 9.53 18.91
C ASN A 38 -5.68 8.72 17.75
N TRP A 39 -4.78 9.34 16.97
CA TRP A 39 -4.07 8.65 15.90
C TRP A 39 -3.11 7.61 16.45
N ASN A 40 -2.31 7.97 17.46
CA ASN A 40 -1.28 7.09 18.01
C ASN A 40 -1.87 5.79 18.59
N LYS A 41 -3.03 5.89 19.26
CA LYS A 41 -3.79 4.71 19.71
C LYS A 41 -4.35 3.91 18.53
N ALA A 42 -4.94 4.58 17.54
CA ALA A 42 -5.52 3.91 16.38
C ALA A 42 -4.47 3.15 15.58
N VAL A 43 -3.33 3.80 15.28
CA VAL A 43 -2.27 3.19 14.46
C VAL A 43 -1.54 2.06 15.17
N ALA A 44 -1.55 2.00 16.49
CA ALA A 44 -1.01 0.87 17.26
C ALA A 44 -1.86 -0.40 17.08
N ASN A 45 -3.16 -0.26 16.75
CA ASN A 45 -4.06 -1.39 16.55
C ASN A 45 -3.78 -2.10 15.21
N ARG A 46 -3.60 -3.43 15.26
CA ARG A 46 -3.31 -4.24 14.06
C ARG A 46 -4.48 -4.30 13.10
N ALA A 47 -5.70 -4.48 13.60
CA ALA A 47 -6.90 -4.57 12.75
C ALA A 47 -7.12 -3.25 12.00
N PHE A 48 -6.90 -2.11 12.66
CA PHE A 48 -6.95 -0.80 12.01
C PHE A 48 -5.94 -0.68 10.85
N ARG A 49 -4.68 -1.05 11.04
CA ARG A 49 -3.69 -1.01 9.95
C ARG A 49 -4.04 -1.95 8.79
N ARG A 50 -4.60 -3.13 9.11
CA ARG A 50 -5.07 -4.06 8.08
C ARG A 50 -6.23 -3.49 7.26
N CYS A 51 -7.09 -2.64 7.82
CA CYS A 51 -8.13 -1.97 7.06
C CYS A 51 -7.56 -1.11 5.92
N PHE A 52 -6.40 -0.45 6.12
CA PHE A 52 -5.72 0.27 5.06
C PHE A 52 -5.17 -0.68 3.99
N GLN A 53 -4.51 -1.75 4.41
CA GLN A 53 -3.89 -2.70 3.49
C GLN A 53 -4.93 -3.45 2.66
N GLU A 54 -6.04 -3.89 3.26
CA GLU A 54 -7.00 -4.78 2.63
C GLU A 54 -8.20 -4.04 2.02
N GLY A 55 -8.56 -2.88 2.56
CA GLY A 55 -9.79 -2.17 2.20
C GLY A 55 -9.59 -0.94 1.32
N LEU A 56 -8.39 -0.39 1.25
CA LEU A 56 -8.17 0.86 0.53
C LEU A 56 -8.07 0.63 -0.98
N ASN A 57 -8.93 1.27 -1.76
CA ASN A 57 -8.82 1.25 -3.21
C ASN A 57 -7.78 2.27 -3.70
N LEU A 58 -6.58 1.80 -4.02
CA LEU A 58 -5.48 2.63 -4.51
C LEU A 58 -5.39 2.72 -6.05
N ILE A 59 -6.34 2.13 -6.79
CA ILE A 59 -6.33 2.18 -8.27
C ILE A 59 -6.24 3.61 -8.81
N PRO A 60 -7.00 4.61 -8.31
CA PRO A 60 -6.88 5.99 -8.78
C PRO A 60 -5.50 6.59 -8.54
N TYR A 61 -4.85 6.22 -7.43
CA TYR A 61 -3.49 6.63 -7.12
C TYR A 61 -2.48 5.98 -8.06
N TYR A 62 -2.57 4.67 -8.28
CA TYR A 62 -1.69 3.94 -9.20
C TYR A 62 -1.83 4.43 -10.65
N ALA A 63 -3.03 4.83 -11.08
CA ALA A 63 -3.27 5.37 -12.42
C ALA A 63 -2.48 6.65 -12.72
N ARG A 64 -1.97 7.35 -11.72
CA ARG A 64 -1.06 8.49 -11.92
C ARG A 64 0.30 8.06 -12.45
N PHE A 65 0.72 6.85 -12.15
CA PHE A 65 2.02 6.29 -12.53
C PHE A 65 1.92 5.38 -13.76
N ASN A 66 0.83 4.63 -13.87
CA ASN A 66 0.55 3.77 -15.00
C ASN A 66 -0.94 3.84 -15.36
N LYS A 67 -1.26 4.66 -16.38
CA LYS A 67 -2.66 4.86 -16.82
C LYS A 67 -3.25 3.65 -17.52
N ILE A 68 -2.42 2.81 -18.13
CA ILE A 68 -2.87 1.67 -18.93
C ILE A 68 -3.18 0.49 -18.03
N ASN A 69 -2.30 0.19 -17.08
CA ASN A 69 -2.47 -0.89 -16.12
C ASN A 69 -2.04 -0.44 -14.72
N PRO A 70 -2.94 0.24 -13.98
CA PRO A 70 -2.64 0.76 -12.65
C PRO A 70 -2.17 -0.33 -11.67
N LEU A 71 -2.75 -1.53 -11.76
CA LEU A 71 -2.46 -2.63 -10.84
C LEU A 71 -1.01 -3.12 -10.93
N LYS A 72 -0.32 -2.89 -12.04
CA LYS A 72 1.13 -3.15 -12.15
C LYS A 72 2.00 -2.27 -11.24
N CYS A 73 1.42 -1.24 -10.63
CA CYS A 73 2.12 -0.42 -9.63
C CYS A 73 2.03 -1.00 -8.22
N GLU A 74 1.13 -1.95 -7.97
CA GLU A 74 1.02 -2.59 -6.66
C GLU A 74 2.22 -3.50 -6.40
N ASN A 75 2.76 -3.41 -5.18
CA ASN A 75 3.90 -4.21 -4.74
C ASN A 75 3.69 -4.63 -3.28
N ASN A 76 3.85 -5.91 -3.01
CA ASN A 76 3.71 -6.47 -1.67
C ASN A 76 5.04 -6.88 -1.03
N TYR A 77 6.15 -6.52 -1.67
CA TYR A 77 7.49 -6.82 -1.18
C TYR A 77 8.23 -5.54 -0.82
N TYR A 78 8.97 -5.59 0.28
CA TYR A 78 9.80 -4.47 0.71
C TYR A 78 10.88 -4.12 -0.32
N THR A 79 11.42 -5.11 -1.01
CA THR A 79 12.39 -4.92 -2.08
C THR A 79 12.04 -5.80 -3.29
N MET A 80 12.51 -5.39 -4.45
CA MET A 80 12.23 -6.08 -5.70
C MET A 80 13.11 -7.33 -5.86
N LYS A 81 12.63 -8.27 -6.69
CA LYS A 81 13.42 -9.44 -7.07
C LYS A 81 14.74 -9.04 -7.71
N GLY A 82 15.81 -9.75 -7.37
CA GLY A 82 17.14 -9.48 -7.90
C GLY A 82 17.98 -8.48 -7.11
N VAL A 83 17.46 -7.96 -5.99
CA VAL A 83 18.15 -6.93 -5.19
C VAL A 83 18.82 -7.52 -3.94
N CYS A 84 18.18 -8.48 -3.28
CA CYS A 84 18.66 -9.01 -2.01
C CYS A 84 18.61 -10.54 -2.00
N TYR A 85 19.69 -11.16 -1.54
CA TYR A 85 19.84 -12.61 -1.48
C TYR A 85 20.33 -13.05 -0.10
N ASN A 86 19.91 -14.23 0.33
CA ASN A 86 20.50 -14.84 1.53
C ASN A 86 21.88 -15.44 1.22
N SER A 87 22.56 -15.97 2.24
CA SER A 87 23.88 -16.60 2.10
C SER A 87 23.92 -17.86 1.20
N LYS A 88 22.75 -18.40 0.84
CA LYS A 88 22.61 -19.55 -0.06
C LYS A 88 22.25 -19.12 -1.49
N GLY A 89 22.20 -17.81 -1.77
CA GLY A 89 21.84 -17.28 -3.08
C GLY A 89 20.34 -17.28 -3.38
N THR A 90 19.47 -17.54 -2.39
CA THR A 90 18.02 -17.46 -2.56
C THR A 90 17.57 -16.03 -2.47
N ASP A 91 16.77 -15.57 -3.43
CA ASP A 91 16.24 -14.22 -3.47
C ASP A 91 15.27 -13.95 -2.31
N TYR A 92 15.30 -12.74 -1.77
CA TYR A 92 14.40 -12.30 -0.70
C TYR A 92 12.92 -12.45 -1.09
N VAL A 93 12.56 -12.09 -2.33
CA VAL A 93 11.18 -12.18 -2.81
C VAL A 93 10.69 -13.64 -2.80
N ASP A 94 11.55 -14.60 -3.21
CA ASP A 94 11.19 -16.01 -3.21
C ASP A 94 11.01 -16.55 -1.78
N LEU A 95 11.80 -16.07 -0.81
CA LEU A 95 11.64 -16.41 0.61
C LEU A 95 10.32 -15.88 1.19
N VAL A 96 10.00 -14.62 0.91
CA VAL A 96 8.75 -13.98 1.36
C VAL A 96 7.54 -14.64 0.69
N ALA A 97 7.61 -14.90 -0.62
CA ALA A 97 6.55 -15.58 -1.35
C ALA A 97 6.23 -16.95 -0.75
N LYS A 98 7.25 -17.72 -0.40
CA LYS A 98 7.11 -19.01 0.27
C LYS A 98 6.45 -18.88 1.64
N GLU A 99 6.91 -17.91 2.45
CA GLU A 99 6.35 -17.67 3.78
C GLU A 99 4.87 -17.27 3.73
N LEU A 100 4.48 -16.52 2.70
CA LEU A 100 3.11 -16.08 2.47
C LEU A 100 2.25 -17.12 1.75
N GLY A 101 2.83 -18.24 1.31
CA GLY A 101 2.13 -19.29 0.57
C GLY A 101 1.71 -18.90 -0.86
N ILE A 102 2.49 -18.02 -1.50
CA ILE A 102 2.27 -17.52 -2.87
C ILE A 102 3.45 -17.85 -3.80
N ASP A 103 4.30 -18.76 -3.40
CA ASP A 103 5.51 -19.16 -4.13
C ASP A 103 5.25 -19.88 -5.46
N GLY A 104 4.01 -20.33 -5.70
CA GLY A 104 3.57 -20.86 -7.00
C GLY A 104 3.13 -19.77 -8.00
N GLU A 105 3.00 -18.52 -7.57
CA GLU A 105 2.61 -17.41 -8.43
C GLU A 105 3.82 -16.91 -9.22
N LYS A 106 3.68 -16.82 -10.54
CA LYS A 106 4.77 -16.33 -11.39
C LYS A 106 4.93 -14.82 -11.19
N TYR A 107 6.15 -14.42 -10.92
CA TYR A 107 6.56 -13.02 -10.97
C TYR A 107 6.74 -12.61 -12.44
N ASP A 108 5.65 -12.24 -13.10
CA ASP A 108 5.66 -11.77 -14.49
C ASP A 108 5.56 -10.24 -14.63
N GLY A 109 5.54 -9.52 -13.52
CA GLY A 109 5.29 -8.09 -13.48
C GLY A 109 3.82 -7.71 -13.68
N GLU A 110 2.97 -8.68 -14.03
CA GLU A 110 1.54 -8.48 -14.23
C GLU A 110 0.72 -8.94 -13.02
N THR A 111 1.21 -9.92 -12.31
CA THR A 111 0.51 -10.63 -11.24
C THR A 111 1.03 -10.32 -9.84
N MET A 112 1.69 -9.20 -9.65
CA MET A 112 2.09 -8.78 -8.31
C MET A 112 0.94 -8.28 -7.42
N VAL A 113 -0.26 -8.39 -7.92
CA VAL A 113 -1.48 -7.86 -7.30
C VAL A 113 -2.04 -8.76 -6.19
N HIS A 114 -1.31 -9.62 -5.74
CA HIS A 114 -1.77 -10.77 -5.32
C HIS A 114 -2.08 -11.11 -4.00
N LEU A 115 -1.85 -10.26 -3.09
CA LEU A 115 -2.04 -10.54 -1.67
C LEU A 115 -3.38 -10.05 -1.11
N ARG A 116 -4.17 -9.37 -1.89
CA ARG A 116 -5.52 -8.99 -1.50
C ARG A 116 -6.51 -10.08 -1.87
N LYS A 117 -6.52 -11.16 -1.09
CA LYS A 117 -7.59 -12.17 -1.14
C LYS A 117 -8.84 -11.74 -0.36
N SER A 118 -8.92 -10.44 -0.02
CA SER A 118 -10.00 -9.90 0.79
C SER A 118 -11.29 -9.75 -0.03
N THR A 119 -12.38 -10.23 0.53
CA THR A 119 -13.74 -10.02 0.01
C THR A 119 -14.39 -8.83 0.71
N ALA A 120 -15.47 -8.28 0.15
CA ALA A 120 -16.24 -7.22 0.80
C ALA A 120 -16.67 -7.60 2.23
N ASP A 121 -17.10 -8.85 2.43
CA ASP A 121 -17.52 -9.34 3.76
C ASP A 121 -16.34 -9.42 4.74
N SER A 122 -15.18 -9.90 4.29
CA SER A 122 -13.98 -9.97 5.15
C SER A 122 -13.48 -8.58 5.53
N ILE A 123 -13.55 -7.60 4.62
CA ILE A 123 -13.22 -6.20 4.89
C ILE A 123 -14.21 -5.58 5.88
N ALA A 124 -15.52 -5.83 5.71
CA ALA A 124 -16.54 -5.35 6.64
C ALA A 124 -16.35 -5.92 8.05
N ALA A 125 -16.06 -7.22 8.15
CA ALA A 125 -15.75 -7.88 9.43
C ALA A 125 -14.50 -7.29 10.09
N LEU A 126 -13.43 -7.07 9.32
CA LEU A 126 -12.20 -6.46 9.80
C LEU A 126 -12.40 -5.02 10.28
N LYS A 127 -13.20 -4.24 9.53
CA LYS A 127 -13.56 -2.88 9.92
C LYS A 127 -14.33 -2.86 11.24
N LYS A 128 -15.32 -3.77 11.38
CA LYS A 128 -16.07 -3.90 12.62
C LYS A 128 -15.14 -4.25 13.79
N GLN A 129 -14.26 -5.24 13.63
CA GLN A 129 -13.27 -5.61 14.63
C GLN A 129 -12.43 -4.41 15.05
N ALA A 130 -11.86 -3.67 14.08
CA ALA A 130 -11.05 -2.49 14.35
C ALA A 130 -11.83 -1.42 15.13
N MET A 131 -13.08 -1.16 14.74
CA MET A 131 -13.94 -0.20 15.44
C MET A 131 -14.24 -0.61 16.88
N ASP A 132 -14.57 -1.88 17.13
CA ASP A 132 -14.85 -2.40 18.46
C ASP A 132 -13.59 -2.29 19.36
N GLU A 133 -12.44 -2.75 18.87
CA GLU A 133 -11.17 -2.70 19.61
C GLU A 133 -10.72 -1.25 19.91
N LEU A 134 -10.87 -0.33 18.94
CA LEU A 134 -10.50 1.07 19.10
C LEU A 134 -11.45 1.82 20.06
N THR A 135 -12.76 1.52 20.00
CA THR A 135 -13.73 2.09 20.91
C THR A 135 -13.41 1.70 22.35
N ALA A 136 -13.02 0.42 22.58
CA ALA A 136 -12.67 -0.08 23.90
C ALA A 136 -11.49 0.65 24.56
N ILE A 137 -10.57 1.24 23.75
CA ILE A 137 -9.41 2.01 24.24
C ILE A 137 -9.62 3.53 24.14
N GLY A 138 -10.87 3.98 23.89
CA GLY A 138 -11.26 5.38 23.89
C GLY A 138 -10.82 6.18 22.66
N VAL A 139 -10.65 5.53 21.52
CA VAL A 139 -10.44 6.23 20.23
C VAL A 139 -11.76 6.82 19.75
N THR A 140 -11.72 8.06 19.30
CA THR A 140 -12.89 8.76 18.73
C THR A 140 -12.88 8.69 17.20
N PHE A 141 -14.08 8.57 16.61
CA PHE A 141 -14.28 8.47 15.16
C PHE A 141 -14.93 9.75 14.61
N PRO A 142 -14.62 10.12 13.34
CA PRO A 142 -13.67 9.46 12.45
C PRO A 142 -12.21 9.67 12.89
N VAL A 143 -11.37 8.65 12.71
CA VAL A 143 -9.93 8.78 12.93
C VAL A 143 -9.34 9.60 11.78
N LYS A 144 -8.74 10.74 12.11
CA LYS A 144 -8.05 11.58 11.11
C LYS A 144 -6.66 11.01 10.85
N ALA A 145 -6.40 10.58 9.62
CA ALA A 145 -5.10 10.08 9.19
C ALA A 145 -4.20 11.26 8.76
N PRO A 146 -3.13 11.59 9.51
CA PRO A 146 -2.19 12.60 9.09
C PRO A 146 -1.31 12.06 7.97
N PHE A 147 -1.19 12.81 6.87
CA PHE A 147 -0.32 12.47 5.76
C PHE A 147 0.72 13.56 5.57
N PHE A 148 2.00 13.18 5.61
CA PHE A 148 3.13 14.10 5.51
C PHE A 148 3.81 13.94 4.14
N PHE A 149 4.11 15.06 3.51
CA PHE A 149 4.87 15.12 2.26
C PHE A 149 5.78 16.35 2.24
N VAL A 150 6.77 16.34 1.35
CA VAL A 150 7.75 17.42 1.27
C VAL A 150 7.09 18.70 0.76
N SER A 151 7.22 19.78 1.53
CA SER A 151 6.73 21.12 1.19
C SER A 151 7.35 21.59 -0.15
N GLY A 152 6.52 22.25 -0.97
CA GLY A 152 6.95 22.78 -2.28
C GLY A 152 7.04 21.74 -3.41
N ASN A 153 6.80 20.45 -3.14
CA ASN A 153 6.71 19.43 -4.17
C ASN A 153 5.27 19.32 -4.70
N THR A 154 4.99 19.96 -5.85
CA THR A 154 3.65 19.98 -6.46
C THR A 154 3.16 18.58 -6.85
N VAL A 155 4.05 17.70 -7.30
CA VAL A 155 3.70 16.31 -7.63
C VAL A 155 3.26 15.54 -6.37
N ALA A 156 3.97 15.73 -5.26
CA ALA A 156 3.60 15.12 -3.99
C ALA A 156 2.26 15.65 -3.47
N GLN A 157 1.99 16.95 -3.65
CA GLN A 157 0.72 17.58 -3.28
C GLN A 157 -0.45 17.04 -4.10
N ASP A 158 -0.28 16.91 -5.41
CA ASP A 158 -1.29 16.32 -6.30
C ASP A 158 -1.56 14.85 -5.94
N ASN A 159 -0.50 14.10 -5.68
CA ASN A 159 -0.61 12.70 -5.25
C ASN A 159 -1.34 12.57 -3.91
N ALA A 160 -1.06 13.46 -2.95
CA ALA A 160 -1.75 13.50 -1.67
C ALA A 160 -3.24 13.81 -1.83
N THR A 161 -3.62 14.67 -2.79
CA THR A 161 -5.01 14.99 -3.10
C THR A 161 -5.76 13.75 -3.61
N VAL A 162 -5.18 13.02 -4.56
CA VAL A 162 -5.79 11.78 -5.08
C VAL A 162 -5.85 10.72 -3.98
N LEU A 163 -4.79 10.60 -3.18
CA LEU A 163 -4.77 9.66 -2.07
C LEU A 163 -5.88 9.94 -1.06
N LYS A 164 -6.09 11.23 -0.74
CA LYS A 164 -7.21 11.64 0.14
C LYS A 164 -8.56 11.18 -0.39
N GLN A 165 -8.79 11.24 -1.70
CA GLN A 165 -10.03 10.73 -2.32
C GLN A 165 -10.18 9.21 -2.11
N CYS A 166 -9.09 8.44 -2.26
CA CYS A 166 -9.11 6.99 -1.98
C CYS A 166 -9.51 6.61 -0.55
N PHE A 167 -9.42 7.56 0.41
CA PHE A 167 -9.83 7.36 1.81
C PHE A 167 -11.28 7.74 2.08
N THR A 168 -11.94 8.45 1.17
CA THR A 168 -13.29 8.96 1.35
C THR A 168 -14.35 8.17 0.60
N ASP A 169 -13.94 7.41 -0.41
CA ASP A 169 -14.80 6.55 -1.22
C ASP A 169 -14.83 5.11 -0.65
#